data_b8ef09045b2e06ba8b1c73d84355d127
#
_entry.id   b8ef09045b2e06ba8b1c73d84355d127
#
_cell.length_a   1.000
_cell.length_b   1.000
_cell.length_c   1.000
_cell.angle_alpha   90.00
_cell.angle_beta   90.00
_cell.angle_gamma   90.00
#
_symmetry.space_group_name_H-M   'P 1'
#
loop_
_entity.id
_entity.type
_entity.pdbx_description
1 polymer ?
#
loop_
_entity_poly.entity_id
_entity_poly.type
_entity_poly.pdbx_seq_one_letter_code
_entity_poly.pdbx_strand_id
1 'polypeptide(L)'
;ITFTNKATNELKERLVNMLGDNDADIWACTFRSACLCILRRNGDKFGFSSHFTIYDTDDSKRVLKDIEKLLGVDDKFLSHKTILNEISKAKDSLISPDDYLKAAGNDVRLRKMGECYKKYQQLLKNADAMDFDDIIANTVALLQNEPDVLDYYQNRFKYIMVDEYQDTNHAQYVLTSLLADKYKNICVVGDDDQSIYRFR
;
A
#
# COMPACT_ATOMS: atom_id res chain seq x y z
N ILE A 1 2.30 13.69 5.92
CA ILE A 1 2.29 12.71 4.81
C ILE A 1 1.81 13.41 3.57
N THR A 2 2.48 13.20 2.42
CA THR A 2 2.12 13.74 1.12
C THR A 2 1.96 12.60 0.09
N PHE A 3 1.47 12.91 -1.12
CA PHE A 3 1.31 11.92 -2.19
C PHE A 3 2.52 11.80 -3.13
N THR A 4 3.32 12.86 -3.26
CA THR A 4 4.44 12.88 -4.20
C THR A 4 5.77 13.21 -3.53
N ASN A 5 6.86 12.69 -4.10
CA ASN A 5 8.21 13.03 -3.63
C ASN A 5 8.53 14.52 -3.80
N LYS A 6 7.97 15.17 -4.83
CA LYS A 6 8.14 16.62 -5.04
C LYS A 6 7.54 17.41 -3.88
N ALA A 7 6.27 17.14 -3.54
CA ALA A 7 5.60 17.78 -2.42
C ALA A 7 6.31 17.49 -1.08
N THR A 8 6.79 16.25 -0.89
CA THR A 8 7.59 15.89 0.28
C THR A 8 8.87 16.73 0.39
N ASN A 9 9.61 16.90 -0.70
CA ASN A 9 10.85 17.68 -0.68
C ASN A 9 10.59 19.15 -0.38
N GLU A 10 9.57 19.74 -1.01
CA GLU A 10 9.15 21.13 -0.74
C GLU A 10 8.72 21.30 0.73
N LEU A 11 7.98 20.35 1.28
CA LEU A 11 7.59 20.37 2.69
C LEU A 11 8.81 20.30 3.61
N LYS A 12 9.79 19.45 3.32
CA LYS A 12 11.04 19.35 4.09
C LYS A 12 11.82 20.67 4.06
N GLU A 13 11.98 21.29 2.90
CA GLU A 13 12.65 22.59 2.78
C GLU A 13 11.96 23.67 3.62
N ARG A 14 10.64 23.71 3.61
CA ARG A 14 9.86 24.64 4.45
C ARG A 14 10.03 24.37 5.93
N LEU A 15 10.02 23.09 6.34
CA LEU A 15 10.23 22.69 7.74
C LEU A 15 11.62 23.09 8.24
N VAL A 16 12.67 22.84 7.47
CA VAL A 16 14.05 23.26 7.80
C VAL A 16 14.12 24.79 7.96
N ASN A 17 13.52 25.54 7.03
CA ASN A 17 13.51 27.00 7.09
C ASN A 17 12.75 27.57 8.30
N MET A 18 11.70 26.86 8.78
CA MET A 18 10.87 27.31 9.88
C MET A 18 11.41 26.87 11.25
N LEU A 19 11.99 25.69 11.34
CA LEU A 19 12.34 25.01 12.60
C LEU A 19 13.85 24.94 12.85
N GLY A 20 14.68 25.18 11.82
CA GLY A 20 16.13 25.01 11.89
C GLY A 20 16.49 23.56 12.26
N ASP A 21 17.43 23.39 13.17
CA ASP A 21 17.93 22.07 13.60
C ASP A 21 16.91 21.24 14.41
N ASN A 22 15.71 21.77 14.68
CA ASN A 22 14.65 21.07 15.42
C ASN A 22 13.76 20.20 14.54
N ASP A 23 14.08 20.03 13.25
CA ASP A 23 13.28 19.22 12.31
C ASP A 23 13.59 17.71 12.34
N ALA A 24 14.66 17.31 13.06
CA ALA A 24 15.24 15.95 13.04
C ALA A 24 14.25 14.81 13.34
N ASP A 25 13.16 15.07 14.05
CA ASP A 25 12.18 14.07 14.46
C ASP A 25 10.91 14.04 13.60
N ILE A 26 10.80 14.90 12.59
CA ILE A 26 9.61 14.98 11.73
C ILE A 26 9.71 14.01 10.55
N TRP A 27 8.78 13.09 10.45
CA TRP A 27 8.66 12.20 9.29
C TRP A 27 7.85 12.88 8.17
N ALA A 28 8.50 13.76 7.42
CA ALA A 28 7.93 14.30 6.19
C ALA A 28 8.23 13.33 5.04
N CYS A 29 7.21 12.60 4.58
CA CYS A 29 7.37 11.54 3.58
C CYS A 29 6.05 11.21 2.87
N THR A 30 6.13 10.43 1.79
CA THR A 30 4.93 9.86 1.15
C THR A 30 4.41 8.66 1.93
N PHE A 31 3.14 8.26 1.70
CA PHE A 31 2.57 7.03 2.26
C PHE A 31 3.46 5.81 2.01
N ARG A 32 3.91 5.60 0.77
CA ARG A 32 4.78 4.48 0.41
C ARG A 32 6.11 4.52 1.15
N SER A 33 6.72 5.69 1.28
CA SER A 33 8.00 5.84 1.98
C SER A 33 7.88 5.53 3.46
N ALA A 34 6.82 6.00 4.13
CA ALA A 34 6.53 5.68 5.53
C ALA A 34 6.34 4.17 5.72
N CYS A 35 5.47 3.57 4.91
CA CYS A 35 5.20 2.13 4.94
C CYS A 35 6.46 1.30 4.70
N LEU A 36 7.28 1.69 3.72
CA LEU A 36 8.54 1.00 3.42
C LEU A 36 9.49 1.02 4.62
N CYS A 37 9.62 2.15 5.32
CA CYS A 37 10.43 2.23 6.53
C CYS A 37 9.89 1.31 7.64
N ILE A 38 8.57 1.24 7.81
CA ILE A 38 7.93 0.36 8.80
C ILE A 38 8.20 -1.12 8.45
N LEU A 39 7.97 -1.52 7.20
CA LEU A 39 8.18 -2.89 6.74
C LEU A 39 9.65 -3.32 6.77
N ARG A 40 10.60 -2.45 6.42
CA ARG A 40 12.03 -2.77 6.50
C ARG A 40 12.49 -3.06 7.93
N ARG A 41 11.83 -2.49 8.93
CA ARG A 41 12.16 -2.72 10.35
C ARG A 41 11.43 -3.91 10.98
N ASN A 42 10.26 -4.26 10.47
CA ASN A 42 9.35 -5.23 11.12
C ASN A 42 8.82 -6.30 10.15
N GLY A 43 9.35 -6.36 8.94
CA GLY A 43 8.85 -7.29 7.91
C GLY A 43 9.08 -8.76 8.26
N ASP A 44 10.06 -9.06 9.10
CA ASP A 44 10.33 -10.39 9.64
C ASP A 44 9.12 -10.97 10.39
N LYS A 45 8.40 -10.16 11.14
CA LYS A 45 7.14 -10.55 11.80
C LYS A 45 6.03 -10.94 10.81
N PHE A 46 6.13 -10.45 9.59
CA PHE A 46 5.17 -10.70 8.51
C PHE A 46 5.72 -11.68 7.45
N GLY A 47 6.89 -12.28 7.71
CA GLY A 47 7.52 -13.29 6.87
C GLY A 47 8.20 -12.72 5.62
N PHE A 48 8.74 -11.51 5.68
CA PHE A 48 9.60 -10.91 4.68
C PHE A 48 10.94 -10.56 5.30
N SER A 49 12.02 -10.61 4.51
CA SER A 49 13.31 -10.13 4.97
C SER A 49 13.32 -8.59 5.05
N SER A 50 14.29 -8.02 5.78
CA SER A 50 14.51 -6.57 5.79
C SER A 50 14.99 -6.03 4.42
N HIS A 51 15.37 -6.92 3.50
CA HIS A 51 15.92 -6.60 2.17
C HIS A 51 15.00 -7.05 1.02
N PHE A 52 13.71 -7.30 1.31
CA PHE A 52 12.77 -7.72 0.26
C PHE A 52 12.85 -6.81 -0.98
N THR A 53 12.63 -7.40 -2.14
CA THR A 53 12.67 -6.69 -3.42
C THR A 53 11.35 -5.95 -3.68
N ILE A 54 11.42 -4.76 -4.26
CA ILE A 54 10.24 -4.03 -4.72
C ILE A 54 10.12 -4.25 -6.22
N TYR A 55 9.03 -4.88 -6.65
CA TYR A 55 8.71 -5.09 -8.05
C TYR A 55 8.05 -3.85 -8.63
N ASP A 56 8.57 -3.40 -9.76
CA ASP A 56 7.92 -2.36 -10.54
C ASP A 56 6.79 -2.91 -11.44
N THR A 57 6.22 -2.03 -12.24
CA THR A 57 5.12 -2.41 -13.14
C THR A 57 5.55 -3.43 -14.19
N ASP A 58 6.79 -3.40 -14.66
CA ASP A 58 7.28 -4.33 -15.68
C ASP A 58 7.63 -5.69 -15.08
N ASP A 59 8.17 -5.72 -13.86
CA ASP A 59 8.35 -6.95 -13.08
C ASP A 59 7.01 -7.63 -12.82
N SER A 60 6.02 -6.86 -12.35
CA SER A 60 4.66 -7.34 -12.10
C SER A 60 4.00 -7.93 -13.35
N LYS A 61 4.18 -7.29 -14.52
CA LYS A 61 3.71 -7.81 -15.81
C LYS A 61 4.38 -9.13 -16.20
N ARG A 62 5.70 -9.29 -15.94
CA ARG A 62 6.42 -10.54 -16.23
C ARG A 62 5.85 -11.68 -15.39
N VAL A 63 5.69 -11.46 -14.08
CA VAL A 63 5.09 -12.46 -13.18
C VAL A 63 3.69 -12.86 -13.65
N LEU A 64 2.85 -11.91 -14.06
CA LEU A 64 1.51 -12.23 -14.55
C LEU A 64 1.51 -13.01 -15.86
N LYS A 65 2.39 -12.71 -16.81
CA LYS A 65 2.50 -13.49 -18.04
C LYS A 65 2.85 -14.96 -17.76
N ASP A 66 3.65 -15.22 -16.74
CA ASP A 66 3.98 -16.59 -16.34
C ASP A 66 2.78 -17.27 -15.67
N ILE A 67 2.00 -16.52 -14.86
CA ILE A 67 0.76 -17.01 -14.26
C ILE A 67 -0.29 -17.32 -15.32
N GLU A 68 -0.48 -16.46 -16.32
CA GLU A 68 -1.41 -16.67 -17.44
C GLU A 68 -1.11 -17.99 -18.16
N LYS A 69 0.16 -18.26 -18.46
CA LYS A 69 0.61 -19.53 -19.05
C LYS A 69 0.33 -20.71 -18.13
N LEU A 70 0.66 -20.58 -16.84
CA LEU A 70 0.49 -21.63 -15.83
C LEU A 70 -0.98 -22.02 -15.63
N LEU A 71 -1.87 -21.02 -15.59
CA LEU A 71 -3.30 -21.21 -15.35
C LEU A 71 -4.13 -21.36 -16.63
N GLY A 72 -3.49 -21.34 -17.80
CA GLY A 72 -4.17 -21.44 -19.08
C GLY A 72 -5.15 -20.28 -19.33
N VAL A 73 -4.78 -19.07 -18.92
CA VAL A 73 -5.60 -17.87 -19.13
C VAL A 73 -5.35 -17.33 -20.53
N ASP A 74 -6.40 -17.22 -21.33
CA ASP A 74 -6.32 -16.56 -22.65
C ASP A 74 -6.36 -15.04 -22.46
N ASP A 75 -5.38 -14.33 -23.04
CA ASP A 75 -5.29 -12.87 -23.01
C ASP A 75 -6.54 -12.18 -23.60
N LYS A 76 -7.24 -12.83 -24.53
CA LYS A 76 -8.55 -12.36 -25.05
C LYS A 76 -9.66 -12.44 -24.00
N PHE A 77 -9.58 -13.39 -23.08
CA PHE A 77 -10.54 -13.53 -21.99
C PHE A 77 -10.23 -12.60 -20.81
N LEU A 78 -8.97 -12.54 -20.42
CA LEU A 78 -8.46 -11.70 -19.32
C LEU A 78 -7.04 -11.22 -19.66
N SER A 79 -6.89 -9.96 -20.05
CA SER A 79 -5.57 -9.41 -20.31
C SER A 79 -4.80 -9.16 -19.01
N HIS A 80 -3.48 -9.33 -19.04
CA HIS A 80 -2.59 -9.04 -17.90
C HIS A 80 -2.79 -7.63 -17.33
N LYS A 81 -3.09 -6.64 -18.18
CA LYS A 81 -3.40 -5.28 -17.74
C LYS A 81 -4.68 -5.23 -16.89
N THR A 82 -5.72 -5.97 -17.31
CA THR A 82 -6.98 -6.06 -16.56
C THR A 82 -6.73 -6.74 -15.21
N ILE A 83 -5.95 -7.82 -15.20
CA ILE A 83 -5.63 -8.55 -13.96
C ILE A 83 -4.86 -7.65 -12.98
N LEU A 84 -3.81 -6.94 -13.46
CA LEU A 84 -3.06 -6.01 -12.61
C LEU A 84 -3.94 -4.92 -12.01
N ASN A 85 -4.80 -4.30 -12.82
CA ASN A 85 -5.70 -3.26 -12.35
C ASN A 85 -6.67 -3.76 -11.27
N GLU A 86 -7.21 -4.97 -11.44
CA GLU A 86 -8.12 -5.54 -10.45
C GLU A 86 -7.40 -5.95 -9.17
N ILE A 87 -6.17 -6.48 -9.27
CA ILE A 87 -5.32 -6.76 -8.10
C ILE A 87 -5.01 -5.46 -7.35
N SER A 88 -4.64 -4.40 -8.06
CA SER A 88 -4.37 -3.08 -7.48
C SER A 88 -5.58 -2.55 -6.72
N LYS A 89 -6.77 -2.56 -7.33
CA LYS A 89 -8.03 -2.16 -6.68
C LYS A 89 -8.36 -3.00 -5.45
N ALA A 90 -8.14 -4.31 -5.52
CA ALA A 90 -8.37 -5.21 -4.39
C ALA A 90 -7.43 -4.86 -3.21
N LYS A 91 -6.14 -4.61 -3.49
CA LYS A 91 -5.16 -4.18 -2.48
C LYS A 91 -5.49 -2.81 -1.91
N ASP A 92 -5.87 -1.85 -2.74
CA ASP A 92 -6.32 -0.52 -2.32
C ASP A 92 -7.54 -0.57 -1.40
N SER A 93 -8.37 -1.60 -1.57
CA SER A 93 -9.55 -1.88 -0.74
C SER A 93 -9.28 -2.86 0.39
N LEU A 94 -8.04 -3.30 0.59
CA LEU A 94 -7.62 -4.31 1.60
C LEU A 94 -8.34 -5.66 1.44
N ILE A 95 -8.73 -6.01 0.22
CA ILE A 95 -9.39 -7.30 -0.09
C ILE A 95 -8.30 -8.34 -0.35
N SER A 96 -8.24 -9.37 0.49
CA SER A 96 -7.30 -10.47 0.31
C SER A 96 -7.67 -11.35 -0.90
N PRO A 97 -6.72 -12.12 -1.48
CA PRO A 97 -7.04 -13.07 -2.55
C PRO A 97 -8.13 -14.07 -2.18
N ASP A 98 -8.18 -14.53 -0.94
CA ASP A 98 -9.19 -15.47 -0.46
C ASP A 98 -10.57 -14.80 -0.32
N ASP A 99 -10.63 -13.56 0.14
CA ASP A 99 -11.89 -12.82 0.21
C ASP A 99 -12.39 -12.42 -1.17
N TYR A 100 -11.49 -12.10 -2.10
CA TYR A 100 -11.84 -11.88 -3.50
C TYR A 100 -12.47 -13.13 -4.12
N LEU A 101 -11.88 -14.31 -3.89
CA LEU A 101 -12.42 -15.59 -4.37
C LEU A 101 -13.78 -15.93 -3.73
N LYS A 102 -13.98 -15.62 -2.45
CA LYS A 102 -15.29 -15.79 -1.79
C LYS A 102 -16.35 -14.88 -2.41
N ALA A 103 -16.00 -13.61 -2.65
CA ALA A 103 -16.89 -12.63 -3.26
C ALA A 103 -17.23 -12.96 -4.72
N ALA A 104 -16.32 -13.61 -5.46
CA ALA A 104 -16.51 -14.02 -6.83
C ALA A 104 -17.67 -15.03 -7.01
N GLY A 105 -18.04 -15.80 -5.99
CA GLY A 105 -19.14 -16.75 -6.01
C GLY A 105 -19.00 -17.74 -7.18
N ASN A 106 -20.03 -17.78 -8.07
CA ASN A 106 -20.06 -18.66 -9.26
C ASN A 106 -19.64 -17.93 -10.56
N ASP A 107 -19.21 -16.68 -10.49
CA ASP A 107 -18.75 -15.97 -11.68
C ASP A 107 -17.39 -16.52 -12.13
N VAL A 108 -17.38 -17.16 -13.30
CA VAL A 108 -16.19 -17.83 -13.86
C VAL A 108 -15.05 -16.85 -14.10
N ARG A 109 -15.35 -15.62 -14.54
CA ARG A 109 -14.35 -14.61 -14.83
C ARG A 109 -13.72 -14.06 -13.55
N LEU A 110 -14.54 -13.71 -12.54
CA LEU A 110 -14.06 -13.24 -11.25
C LEU A 110 -13.29 -14.32 -10.49
N ARG A 111 -13.72 -15.58 -10.57
CA ARG A 111 -12.97 -16.71 -9.99
C ARG A 111 -11.58 -16.85 -10.61
N LYS A 112 -11.51 -16.81 -11.96
CA LYS A 112 -10.23 -16.89 -12.66
C LYS A 112 -9.31 -15.72 -12.29
N MET A 113 -9.87 -14.52 -12.16
CA MET A 113 -9.17 -13.34 -11.64
C MET A 113 -8.62 -13.57 -10.24
N GLY A 114 -9.45 -14.08 -9.32
CA GLY A 114 -9.04 -14.40 -7.95
C GLY A 114 -7.96 -15.50 -7.88
N GLU A 115 -8.00 -16.50 -8.77
CA GLU A 115 -6.94 -17.50 -8.90
C GLU A 115 -5.62 -16.86 -9.34
N CYS A 116 -5.66 -15.94 -10.31
CA CYS A 116 -4.49 -15.18 -10.74
C CYS A 116 -3.93 -14.32 -9.59
N TYR A 117 -4.81 -13.61 -8.87
CA TYR A 117 -4.41 -12.80 -7.72
C TYR A 117 -3.76 -13.64 -6.62
N LYS A 118 -4.36 -14.77 -6.25
CA LYS A 118 -3.80 -15.69 -5.26
C LYS A 118 -2.43 -16.20 -5.68
N LYS A 119 -2.29 -16.60 -6.94
CA LYS A 119 -1.00 -17.08 -7.47
C LYS A 119 0.06 -15.98 -7.53
N TYR A 120 -0.35 -14.76 -7.89
CA TYR A 120 0.52 -13.59 -7.92
C TYR A 120 1.12 -13.30 -6.54
N GLN A 121 0.28 -13.20 -5.50
CA GLN A 121 0.75 -12.97 -4.13
C GLN A 121 1.67 -14.10 -3.64
N GLN A 122 1.36 -15.34 -4.01
CA GLN A 122 2.19 -16.49 -3.66
C GLN A 122 3.59 -16.42 -4.31
N LEU A 123 3.68 -16.01 -5.58
CA LEU A 123 4.96 -15.88 -6.27
C LEU A 123 5.79 -14.71 -5.72
N LEU A 124 5.17 -13.57 -5.44
CA LEU A 124 5.85 -12.45 -4.81
C LEU A 124 6.39 -12.85 -3.42
N LYS A 125 5.58 -13.49 -2.61
CA LYS A 125 5.99 -13.97 -1.28
C LYS A 125 7.19 -14.93 -1.36
N ASN A 126 7.16 -15.88 -2.28
CA ASN A 126 8.24 -16.86 -2.48
C ASN A 126 9.54 -16.21 -2.98
N ALA A 127 9.44 -15.09 -3.68
CA ALA A 127 10.58 -14.32 -4.17
C ALA A 127 11.08 -13.28 -3.16
N ASP A 128 10.53 -13.25 -1.94
CA ASP A 128 10.76 -12.17 -0.97
C ASP A 128 10.61 -10.80 -1.62
N ALA A 129 9.47 -10.60 -2.30
CA ALA A 129 9.16 -9.40 -3.07
C ALA A 129 7.78 -8.84 -2.75
N MET A 130 7.62 -7.55 -2.93
CA MET A 130 6.36 -6.81 -2.84
C MET A 130 6.24 -5.89 -4.06
N ASP A 131 5.04 -5.68 -4.56
CA ASP A 131 4.78 -4.56 -5.48
C ASP A 131 4.46 -3.27 -4.70
N PHE A 132 4.23 -2.18 -5.42
CA PHE A 132 3.97 -0.87 -4.79
C PHE A 132 2.69 -0.84 -3.95
N ASP A 133 1.67 -1.61 -4.30
CA ASP A 133 0.40 -1.64 -3.57
C ASP A 133 0.50 -2.54 -2.33
N ASP A 134 1.32 -3.61 -2.41
CA ASP A 134 1.65 -4.45 -1.26
C ASP A 134 2.29 -3.67 -0.12
N ILE A 135 3.08 -2.64 -0.43
CA ILE A 135 3.78 -1.85 0.60
C ILE A 135 2.77 -1.25 1.58
N ILE A 136 1.66 -0.69 1.10
CA ILE A 136 0.63 -0.10 1.97
C ILE A 136 -0.23 -1.19 2.59
N ALA A 137 -0.74 -2.14 1.79
CA ALA A 137 -1.62 -3.21 2.26
C ALA A 137 -0.94 -4.08 3.34
N ASN A 138 0.32 -4.49 3.12
CA ASN A 138 1.07 -5.28 4.09
C ASN A 138 1.43 -4.48 5.34
N THR A 139 1.64 -3.17 5.25
CA THR A 139 1.83 -2.33 6.44
C THR A 139 0.57 -2.28 7.29
N VAL A 140 -0.60 -2.12 6.67
CA VAL A 140 -1.88 -2.19 7.39
C VAL A 140 -2.05 -3.54 8.06
N ALA A 141 -1.83 -4.64 7.33
CA ALA A 141 -1.92 -5.99 7.89
C ALA A 141 -0.93 -6.23 9.04
N LEU A 142 0.31 -5.75 8.93
CA LEU A 142 1.31 -5.81 10.00
C LEU A 142 0.82 -5.09 11.25
N LEU A 143 0.36 -3.84 11.12
CA LEU A 143 -0.10 -3.05 12.25
C LEU A 143 -1.38 -3.62 12.90
N GLN A 144 -2.25 -4.28 12.15
CA GLN A 144 -3.44 -4.94 12.68
C GLN A 144 -3.13 -6.23 13.44
N ASN A 145 -2.10 -6.97 13.03
CA ASN A 145 -1.75 -8.26 13.60
C ASN A 145 -0.67 -8.21 14.68
N GLU A 146 0.12 -7.13 14.74
CA GLU A 146 1.24 -6.96 15.66
C GLU A 146 1.01 -5.74 16.56
N PRO A 147 0.30 -5.89 17.70
CA PRO A 147 -0.07 -4.77 18.58
C PRO A 147 1.13 -4.00 19.15
N ASP A 148 2.25 -4.66 19.37
CA ASP A 148 3.49 -4.05 19.86
C ASP A 148 4.11 -3.11 18.81
N VAL A 149 4.04 -3.49 17.53
CA VAL A 149 4.48 -2.65 16.41
C VAL A 149 3.55 -1.44 16.27
N LEU A 150 2.24 -1.66 16.34
CA LEU A 150 1.26 -0.59 16.30
C LEU A 150 1.49 0.41 17.45
N ASP A 151 1.61 -0.07 18.68
CA ASP A 151 1.83 0.78 19.86
C ASP A 151 3.12 1.61 19.74
N TYR A 152 4.21 1.00 19.23
CA TYR A 152 5.46 1.72 18.98
C TYR A 152 5.26 2.90 18.03
N TYR A 153 4.60 2.69 16.88
CA TYR A 153 4.41 3.77 15.91
C TYR A 153 3.36 4.78 16.34
N GLN A 154 2.33 4.39 17.07
CA GLN A 154 1.38 5.32 17.69
C GLN A 154 2.07 6.25 18.69
N ASN A 155 2.99 5.73 19.52
CA ASN A 155 3.77 6.56 20.45
C ASN A 155 4.78 7.46 19.74
N ARG A 156 5.32 7.02 18.61
CA ARG A 156 6.23 7.81 17.78
C ARG A 156 5.52 8.95 17.06
N PHE A 157 4.33 8.68 16.53
CA PHE A 157 3.55 9.63 15.73
C PHE A 157 2.37 10.20 16.52
N LYS A 158 2.69 11.06 17.50
CA LYS A 158 1.67 11.71 18.33
C LYS A 158 0.80 12.69 17.59
N TYR A 159 1.26 13.20 16.45
CA TYR A 159 0.56 14.10 15.55
C TYR A 159 0.74 13.58 14.12
N ILE A 160 -0.35 13.49 13.37
CA ILE A 160 -0.35 13.03 11.99
C ILE A 160 -1.02 14.10 11.13
N MET A 161 -0.32 14.51 10.07
CA MET A 161 -0.85 15.45 9.09
C MET A 161 -0.87 14.77 7.72
N VAL A 162 -1.99 14.84 7.01
CA VAL A 162 -2.17 14.29 5.67
C VAL A 162 -2.60 15.41 4.75
N ASP A 163 -1.81 15.61 3.70
CA ASP A 163 -2.09 16.56 2.63
C ASP A 163 -2.81 15.86 1.47
N GLU A 164 -3.53 16.59 0.63
CA GLU A 164 -4.30 16.08 -0.52
C GLU A 164 -5.24 14.91 -0.14
N TYR A 165 -5.92 15.04 0.99
CA TYR A 165 -6.70 13.94 1.57
C TYR A 165 -7.81 13.41 0.64
N GLN A 166 -8.30 14.22 -0.28
CA GLN A 166 -9.30 13.83 -1.28
C GLN A 166 -8.83 12.70 -2.22
N ASP A 167 -7.52 12.51 -2.38
CA ASP A 167 -6.93 11.47 -3.21
C ASP A 167 -6.62 10.16 -2.45
N THR A 168 -7.00 10.10 -1.16
CA THR A 168 -6.71 8.97 -0.28
C THR A 168 -7.59 7.76 -0.62
N ASN A 169 -6.97 6.58 -0.86
CA ASN A 169 -7.69 5.33 -1.01
C ASN A 169 -8.01 4.68 0.35
N HIS A 170 -8.77 3.58 0.34
CA HIS A 170 -9.21 2.92 1.58
C HIS A 170 -8.05 2.39 2.42
N ALA A 171 -7.02 1.78 1.81
CA ALA A 171 -5.86 1.28 2.55
C ALA A 171 -5.09 2.40 3.26
N GLN A 172 -4.91 3.54 2.61
CA GLN A 172 -4.28 4.73 3.19
C GLN A 172 -5.12 5.33 4.32
N TYR A 173 -6.45 5.36 4.15
CA TYR A 173 -7.37 5.77 5.20
C TYR A 173 -7.25 4.88 6.45
N VAL A 174 -7.28 3.55 6.26
CA VAL A 174 -7.16 2.59 7.38
C VAL A 174 -5.81 2.72 8.06
N LEU A 175 -4.71 2.84 7.30
CA LEU A 175 -3.37 3.07 7.83
C LEU A 175 -3.31 4.31 8.72
N THR A 176 -3.84 5.43 8.22
CA THR A 176 -3.85 6.71 8.95
C THR A 176 -4.69 6.61 10.22
N SER A 177 -5.85 5.96 10.11
CA SER A 177 -6.76 5.74 11.25
C SER A 177 -6.10 4.90 12.34
N LEU A 178 -5.44 3.78 11.99
CA LEU A 178 -4.72 2.93 12.93
C LEU A 178 -3.63 3.71 13.67
N LEU A 179 -2.82 4.47 12.95
CA LEU A 179 -1.72 5.23 13.56
C LEU A 179 -2.23 6.36 14.45
N ALA A 180 -3.32 7.02 14.08
CA ALA A 180 -3.90 8.13 14.84
C ALA A 180 -4.74 7.68 16.04
N ASP A 181 -5.12 6.40 16.12
CA ASP A 181 -6.18 5.93 17.04
C ASP A 181 -5.88 6.19 18.51
N LYS A 182 -4.62 6.11 18.92
CA LYS A 182 -4.20 6.29 20.32
C LYS A 182 -4.34 7.73 20.82
N TYR A 183 -3.86 8.69 20.05
CA TYR A 183 -3.80 10.09 20.46
C TYR A 183 -4.87 10.98 19.83
N LYS A 184 -5.52 10.51 18.76
CA LYS A 184 -6.56 11.25 18.02
C LYS A 184 -6.10 12.61 17.46
N ASN A 185 -4.80 12.86 17.40
CA ASN A 185 -4.20 14.08 16.87
C ASN A 185 -3.95 13.94 15.37
N ILE A 186 -4.98 14.09 14.58
CA ILE A 186 -4.91 14.04 13.13
C ILE A 186 -5.41 15.35 12.52
N CYS A 187 -4.67 15.84 11.53
CA CYS A 187 -5.05 16.95 10.69
C CYS A 187 -5.03 16.50 9.23
N VAL A 188 -6.13 16.67 8.54
CA VAL A 188 -6.23 16.38 7.10
C VAL A 188 -6.50 17.67 6.35
N VAL A 189 -5.80 17.86 5.24
CA VAL A 189 -5.97 18.99 4.34
C VAL A 189 -6.32 18.43 2.97
N GLY A 190 -7.34 18.97 2.34
CA GLY A 190 -7.78 18.54 1.03
C GLY A 190 -8.77 19.51 0.43
N ASP A 191 -8.98 19.39 -0.87
CA ASP A 191 -9.91 20.18 -1.65
C ASP A 191 -10.69 19.25 -2.57
N ASP A 192 -11.99 19.08 -2.30
CA ASP A 192 -12.87 18.19 -3.05
C ASP A 192 -12.97 18.59 -4.54
N ASP A 193 -12.82 19.87 -4.85
CA ASP A 193 -12.85 20.39 -6.23
C ASP A 193 -11.60 19.99 -7.03
N GLN A 194 -10.51 19.61 -6.34
CA GLN A 194 -9.26 19.13 -6.94
C GLN A 194 -9.14 17.60 -6.99
N SER A 195 -10.19 16.85 -6.63
CA SER A 195 -10.19 15.39 -6.65
C SER A 195 -10.20 14.82 -8.07
N ILE A 196 -9.11 15.05 -8.82
CA ILE A 196 -8.94 14.58 -10.19
C ILE A 196 -8.53 13.12 -10.32
N TYR A 197 -8.12 12.48 -9.21
CA TYR A 197 -7.69 11.07 -9.14
C TYR A 197 -8.74 10.14 -8.54
N ARG A 198 -9.97 10.58 -8.33
CA ARG A 198 -11.09 9.81 -7.76
C ARG A 198 -11.46 8.55 -8.57
N PHE A 199 -10.91 8.41 -9.79
CA PHE A 199 -11.12 7.27 -10.68
C PHE A 199 -10.05 6.16 -10.55
N ARG A 200 -9.10 6.31 -9.66
CA ARG A 200 -8.06 5.29 -9.38
C ARG A 200 -8.54 4.24 -8.40
#